data_1f76a3195e696a3c85a343283ca31fe3
#
_entry.id   1f76a3195e696a3c85a343283ca31fe3
#
_cell.length_a   1.000
_cell.length_b   1.000
_cell.length_c   1.000
_cell.angle_alpha   90.00
_cell.angle_beta   90.00
_cell.angle_gamma   90.00
#
_symmetry.space_group_name_H-M   'P 1'
#
loop_
_entity.id
_entity.type
_entity.pdbx_description
1 polymer ?
#
loop_
_entity_poly.entity_id
_entity_poly.type
_entity_poly.pdbx_seq_one_letter_code
_entity_poly.pdbx_strand_id
1 'polypeptide(L)'
;RERQMPVVLHCVRAFEPVMRELDACRPRAVIFHGFIGSPEQARRAVGKGYYLSFGLRAFASPKTLESLRETPLSQLFLETDDSDVPIEEIYARAAKVKGVTPEELRRATLENYGRIFTAGPQGQDKAAGTPPLPAR
;
A
#
# COMPACT_ATOMS: atom_id res chain seq x y z
N ARG A 1 19.43 -1.41 -10.38
CA ARG A 1 19.79 -1.70 -10.28
C ARG A 1 19.96 -2.01 -9.13
N GLU A 2 20.60 -1.97 -8.67
CA GLU A 2 20.81 -2.28 -7.58
C GLU A 2 19.90 -1.82 -6.86
N ARG A 3 19.24 -1.19 -7.14
CA ARG A 3 18.37 -0.74 -6.50
C ARG A 3 17.44 -1.62 -6.27
N GLN A 4 17.35 -2.48 -5.76
CA GLN A 4 16.36 -3.34 -5.38
C GLN A 4 15.56 -2.74 -4.26
N MET A 5 15.71 -1.50 -4.01
CA MET A 5 14.96 -0.88 -2.94
C MET A 5 13.54 -0.61 -3.37
N PRO A 6 12.58 -0.76 -2.49
CA PRO A 6 11.22 -0.40 -2.82
C PRO A 6 11.10 1.10 -2.97
N VAL A 7 10.16 1.52 -3.79
CA VAL A 7 9.93 2.93 -4.01
C VAL A 7 8.59 3.28 -3.40
N VAL A 8 8.54 4.28 -2.54
CA VAL A 8 7.32 4.73 -1.93
C VAL A 8 6.99 6.10 -2.49
N LEU A 9 5.82 6.24 -3.08
CA LEU A 9 5.47 7.45 -3.77
C LEU A 9 4.19 8.06 -3.27
N HIS A 10 4.13 9.39 -3.26
CA HIS A 10 2.92 10.09 -3.00
C HIS A 10 2.46 10.60 -4.34
N CYS A 11 1.38 10.11 -4.83
CA CYS A 11 0.98 10.44 -6.17
C CYS A 11 -0.45 10.88 -6.18
N VAL A 12 -0.68 12.15 -6.05
CA VAL A 12 -2.01 12.66 -5.99
C VAL A 12 -2.53 13.15 -7.30
N ARG A 13 -1.81 13.94 -8.00
CA ARG A 13 -2.28 14.42 -9.24
C ARG A 13 -1.48 14.07 -10.40
N ALA A 14 -0.43 13.32 -10.32
CA ALA A 14 0.46 13.00 -11.41
C ALA A 14 0.50 11.52 -11.69
N PHE A 15 -0.66 10.87 -11.65
CA PHE A 15 -0.67 9.42 -11.78
C PHE A 15 -0.09 8.95 -13.11
N GLU A 16 -0.54 9.53 -14.22
CA GLU A 16 -0.07 9.06 -15.52
C GLU A 16 1.42 9.28 -15.73
N PRO A 17 1.96 10.46 -15.45
CA PRO A 17 3.40 10.64 -15.62
C PRO A 17 4.21 9.72 -14.72
N VAL A 18 3.72 9.48 -13.49
CA VAL A 18 4.45 8.61 -12.58
C VAL A 18 4.43 7.19 -13.10
N MET A 19 3.29 6.73 -13.61
CA MET A 19 3.23 5.37 -14.16
C MET A 19 4.18 5.20 -15.33
N ARG A 20 4.31 6.23 -16.17
CA ARG A 20 5.24 6.14 -17.27
C ARG A 20 6.68 6.08 -16.77
N GLU A 21 6.98 6.86 -15.74
CA GLU A 21 8.32 6.83 -15.22
C GLU A 21 8.64 5.48 -14.60
N LEU A 22 7.67 4.88 -13.93
CA LEU A 22 7.89 3.58 -13.32
C LEU A 22 8.08 2.51 -14.38
N ASP A 23 7.42 2.62 -15.52
CA ASP A 23 7.62 1.66 -16.59
C ASP A 23 9.05 1.74 -17.09
N ALA A 24 9.63 2.93 -17.08
CA ALA A 24 11.02 3.07 -17.55
C ALA A 24 12.02 2.60 -16.51
N CYS A 25 11.75 2.83 -15.23
CA CYS A 25 12.70 2.48 -14.20
C CYS A 25 12.58 1.07 -13.68
N ARG A 26 11.39 0.54 -13.66
CA ARG A 26 11.16 -0.84 -13.22
C ARG A 26 11.74 -1.15 -11.87
N PRO A 27 11.34 -0.45 -10.83
CA PRO A 27 11.85 -0.76 -9.50
C PRO A 27 11.33 -2.10 -9.02
N ARG A 28 11.97 -2.68 -8.04
CA ARG A 28 11.57 -3.98 -7.55
C ARG A 28 10.18 -3.94 -6.93
N ALA A 29 9.84 -2.92 -6.21
CA ALA A 29 8.53 -2.81 -5.60
C ALA A 29 8.13 -1.36 -5.53
N VAL A 30 6.84 -1.10 -5.67
CA VAL A 30 6.33 0.26 -5.64
C VAL A 30 5.15 0.31 -4.70
N ILE A 31 5.12 1.28 -3.81
CA ILE A 31 4.00 1.50 -2.92
C ILE A 31 3.51 2.91 -3.16
N PHE A 32 2.23 3.05 -3.51
CA PHE A 32 1.63 4.38 -3.62
C PHE A 32 1.07 4.72 -2.25
N HIS A 33 1.73 5.64 -1.55
CA HIS A 33 1.38 6.02 -0.20
C HIS A 33 0.27 7.05 -0.24
N GLY A 34 -0.72 6.90 0.60
CA GLY A 34 -1.82 7.84 0.64
C GLY A 34 -2.64 7.84 -0.63
N PHE A 35 -2.91 6.67 -1.16
CA PHE A 35 -3.55 6.57 -2.46
C PHE A 35 -4.94 7.21 -2.45
N ILE A 36 -5.18 8.11 -3.39
CA ILE A 36 -6.48 8.69 -3.64
C ILE A 36 -6.65 8.60 -5.13
N GLY A 37 -7.61 7.86 -5.58
CA GLY A 37 -7.77 7.70 -7.01
C GLY A 37 -8.96 6.84 -7.36
N SER A 38 -9.21 6.71 -8.65
CA SER A 38 -10.34 5.97 -9.15
C SER A 38 -10.05 4.47 -9.20
N PRO A 39 -11.08 3.65 -9.30
CA PRO A 39 -10.86 2.22 -9.46
C PRO A 39 -10.05 1.89 -10.69
N GLU A 40 -10.16 2.67 -11.77
CA GLU A 40 -9.36 2.42 -12.94
C GLU A 40 -7.90 2.63 -12.67
N GLN A 41 -7.57 3.70 -11.95
CA GLN A 41 -6.17 3.94 -11.62
C GLN A 41 -5.66 2.85 -10.69
N ALA A 42 -6.49 2.42 -9.73
CA ALA A 42 -6.08 1.36 -8.83
C ALA A 42 -5.84 0.07 -9.60
N ARG A 43 -6.71 -0.26 -10.55
CA ARG A 43 -6.52 -1.48 -11.31
C ARG A 43 -5.25 -1.44 -12.15
N ARG A 44 -4.91 -0.28 -12.68
CA ARG A 44 -3.67 -0.18 -13.45
C ARG A 44 -2.44 -0.40 -12.57
N ALA A 45 -2.44 0.19 -11.37
CA ALA A 45 -1.31 0.02 -10.48
C ALA A 45 -1.22 -1.43 -10.01
N VAL A 46 -2.37 -2.02 -9.64
CA VAL A 46 -2.39 -3.39 -9.18
C VAL A 46 -1.95 -4.33 -10.30
N GLY A 47 -2.36 -4.04 -11.54
CA GLY A 47 -1.96 -4.87 -12.66
C GLY A 47 -0.47 -4.87 -12.92
N LYS A 48 0.24 -3.83 -12.48
CA LYS A 48 1.67 -3.78 -12.61
C LYS A 48 2.35 -4.43 -11.40
N GLY A 49 1.61 -4.93 -10.46
CA GLY A 49 2.19 -5.53 -9.27
C GLY A 49 2.50 -4.53 -8.18
N TYR A 50 2.00 -3.32 -8.30
CA TYR A 50 2.30 -2.29 -7.31
C TYR A 50 1.37 -2.41 -6.12
N TYR A 51 1.75 -1.78 -5.01
CA TYR A 51 0.96 -1.81 -3.78
C TYR A 51 0.32 -0.47 -3.55
N LEU A 52 -0.87 -0.48 -2.97
CA LEU A 52 -1.57 0.76 -2.66
C LEU A 52 -1.76 0.85 -1.16
N SER A 53 -1.43 2.01 -0.59
CA SER A 53 -1.58 2.23 0.84
C SER A 53 -2.67 3.26 1.04
N PHE A 54 -3.68 2.94 1.84
CA PHE A 54 -4.82 3.80 2.04
C PHE A 54 -4.87 4.32 3.47
N GLY A 55 -5.22 5.58 3.62
CA GLY A 55 -5.32 6.18 4.92
C GLY A 55 -6.69 6.77 5.17
N LEU A 56 -6.80 7.62 6.15
CA LEU A 56 -8.08 8.16 6.53
C LEU A 56 -8.77 8.90 5.40
N ARG A 57 -8.04 9.63 4.58
CA ARG A 57 -8.66 10.37 3.51
C ARG A 57 -9.38 9.50 2.51
N ALA A 58 -8.98 8.25 2.39
CA ALA A 58 -9.63 7.35 1.45
C ALA A 58 -11.09 7.16 1.81
N PHE A 59 -11.41 7.18 3.10
CA PHE A 59 -12.77 6.93 3.52
C PHE A 59 -13.70 8.11 3.25
N ALA A 60 -13.14 9.25 2.91
CA ALA A 60 -13.94 10.41 2.56
C ALA A 60 -14.13 10.55 1.05
N SER A 61 -13.59 9.64 0.28
CA SER A 61 -13.65 9.74 -1.18
C SER A 61 -14.36 8.52 -1.73
N PRO A 62 -15.55 8.66 -2.26
CA PRO A 62 -16.29 7.49 -2.75
C PRO A 62 -15.55 6.69 -3.79
N LYS A 63 -14.86 7.36 -4.71
CA LYS A 63 -14.12 6.61 -5.73
C LYS A 63 -12.93 5.89 -5.13
N THR A 64 -12.31 6.47 -4.10
CA THR A 64 -11.16 5.82 -3.48
C THR A 64 -11.64 4.64 -2.64
N LEU A 65 -12.83 4.75 -2.03
CA LEU A 65 -13.37 3.61 -1.30
C LEU A 65 -13.61 2.44 -2.24
N GLU A 66 -14.06 2.73 -3.45
CA GLU A 66 -14.27 1.66 -4.40
C GLU A 66 -12.93 1.07 -4.80
N SER A 67 -11.91 1.92 -4.92
CA SER A 67 -10.56 1.45 -5.22
C SER A 67 -10.06 0.53 -4.10
N LEU A 68 -10.33 0.90 -2.86
CA LEU A 68 -9.92 0.08 -1.73
C LEU A 68 -10.63 -1.25 -1.79
N ARG A 69 -11.93 -1.23 -2.11
CA ARG A 69 -12.67 -2.47 -2.16
C ARG A 69 -12.10 -3.43 -3.17
N GLU A 70 -11.63 -2.93 -4.31
CA GLU A 70 -11.10 -3.78 -5.36
C GLU A 70 -9.65 -4.18 -5.19
N THR A 71 -8.90 -3.50 -4.33
CA THR A 71 -7.48 -3.80 -4.21
C THR A 71 -7.29 -5.14 -3.51
N PRO A 72 -6.52 -6.05 -4.09
CA PRO A 72 -6.31 -7.34 -3.44
C PRO A 72 -5.58 -7.20 -2.13
N LEU A 73 -5.89 -8.06 -1.19
CA LEU A 73 -5.21 -8.01 0.09
C LEU A 73 -3.71 -8.17 -0.07
N SER A 74 -3.26 -8.86 -1.10
CA SER A 74 -1.84 -9.08 -1.30
C SER A 74 -1.11 -7.85 -1.84
N GLN A 75 -1.84 -6.78 -2.13
CA GLN A 75 -1.20 -5.57 -2.64
C GLN A 75 -1.68 -4.35 -1.87
N LEU A 76 -2.02 -4.53 -0.61
CA LEU A 76 -2.62 -3.49 0.19
C LEU A 76 -1.81 -3.13 1.42
N PHE A 77 -1.78 -1.86 1.73
CA PHE A 77 -1.26 -1.38 3.01
C PHE A 77 -2.23 -0.34 3.55
N LEU A 78 -2.17 -0.10 4.84
CA LEU A 78 -2.99 0.92 5.49
C LEU A 78 -2.09 1.80 6.33
N GLU A 79 -2.50 3.03 6.50
CA GLU A 79 -1.66 4.00 7.18
C GLU A 79 -2.49 5.03 7.93
N THR A 80 -1.91 5.71 8.90
CA THR A 80 -2.56 6.82 9.58
C THR A 80 -2.08 8.14 9.03
N ASP A 81 -0.89 8.13 8.48
CA ASP A 81 -0.30 9.33 7.93
C ASP A 81 -0.33 10.43 8.99
N ASP A 82 -0.91 11.57 8.77
CA ASP A 82 -0.95 12.63 9.73
C ASP A 82 -2.18 12.65 10.56
N SER A 83 -3.03 11.70 10.46
CA SER A 83 -4.29 11.80 11.15
C SER A 83 -4.14 11.41 12.60
N ASP A 84 -5.06 11.87 13.45
CA ASP A 84 -5.07 11.49 14.83
C ASP A 84 -5.82 10.21 15.06
N VAL A 85 -6.36 9.62 14.03
CA VAL A 85 -7.14 8.42 14.17
C VAL A 85 -6.21 7.24 14.40
N PRO A 86 -6.46 6.40 15.38
CA PRO A 86 -5.56 5.27 15.64
C PRO A 86 -5.57 4.30 14.48
N ILE A 87 -4.47 3.62 14.29
CA ILE A 87 -4.36 2.69 13.18
C ILE A 87 -5.40 1.58 13.30
N GLU A 88 -5.79 1.21 14.50
CA GLU A 88 -6.79 0.18 14.68
C GLU A 88 -8.13 0.58 14.08
N GLU A 89 -8.43 1.86 14.13
CA GLU A 89 -9.66 2.33 13.54
C GLU A 89 -9.59 2.26 12.02
N ILE A 90 -8.44 2.57 11.45
CA ILE A 90 -8.25 2.47 10.01
C ILE A 90 -8.45 1.01 9.57
N TYR A 91 -7.88 0.07 10.32
CA TYR A 91 -8.05 -1.33 9.98
C TYR A 91 -9.53 -1.75 10.12
N ALA A 92 -10.21 -1.26 11.14
CA ALA A 92 -11.60 -1.62 11.32
C ALA A 92 -12.47 -1.11 10.18
N ARG A 93 -12.22 0.12 9.75
CA ARG A 93 -12.99 0.68 8.65
C ARG A 93 -12.70 -0.02 7.33
N ALA A 94 -11.43 -0.28 7.08
CA ALA A 94 -11.07 -0.96 5.85
C ALA A 94 -11.62 -2.39 5.82
N ALA A 95 -11.63 -3.04 6.97
CA ALA A 95 -12.16 -4.39 7.04
C ALA A 95 -13.63 -4.39 6.67
N LYS A 96 -14.40 -3.40 7.11
CA LYS A 96 -15.76 -3.36 6.74
C LYS A 96 -15.93 -3.14 5.27
N VAL A 97 -15.16 -2.27 4.66
CA VAL A 97 -15.25 -2.02 3.24
C VAL A 97 -14.94 -3.28 2.45
N LYS A 98 -13.97 -4.04 2.89
CA LYS A 98 -13.54 -5.20 2.14
C LYS A 98 -14.25 -6.48 2.53
N GLY A 99 -15.05 -6.45 3.56
CA GLY A 99 -15.76 -7.64 3.98
C GLY A 99 -14.89 -8.70 4.60
N VAL A 100 -13.84 -8.28 5.29
CA VAL A 100 -12.95 -9.23 5.97
C VAL A 100 -12.78 -8.77 7.39
N THR A 101 -12.05 -9.52 8.19
CA THR A 101 -11.82 -9.12 9.58
C THR A 101 -10.56 -8.28 9.68
N PRO A 102 -10.48 -7.45 10.72
CA PRO A 102 -9.24 -6.68 10.91
C PRO A 102 -8.01 -7.58 11.06
N GLU A 103 -8.18 -8.77 11.64
CA GLU A 103 -7.05 -9.68 11.77
C GLU A 103 -6.57 -10.17 10.42
N GLU A 104 -7.51 -10.45 9.51
CA GLU A 104 -7.11 -10.86 8.18
C GLU A 104 -6.36 -9.73 7.48
N LEU A 105 -6.82 -8.49 7.68
CA LEU A 105 -6.13 -7.38 7.07
C LEU A 105 -4.74 -7.23 7.67
N ARG A 106 -4.63 -7.36 8.98
CA ARG A 106 -3.35 -7.20 9.60
C ARG A 106 -2.38 -8.25 9.12
N ARG A 107 -2.84 -9.48 8.99
CA ARG A 107 -1.97 -10.54 8.51
C ARG A 107 -1.54 -10.27 7.09
N ALA A 108 -2.46 -9.82 6.24
CA ALA A 108 -2.11 -9.57 4.85
C ALA A 108 -1.09 -8.45 4.71
N THR A 109 -1.28 -7.36 5.45
CA THR A 109 -0.34 -6.24 5.32
C THR A 109 1.03 -6.62 5.87
N LEU A 110 1.05 -7.46 6.91
CA LEU A 110 2.32 -7.88 7.43
C LEU A 110 3.03 -8.79 6.45
N GLU A 111 2.32 -9.67 5.79
CA GLU A 111 2.93 -10.50 4.76
C GLU A 111 3.43 -9.65 3.61
N ASN A 112 2.67 -8.62 3.24
CA ASN A 112 3.11 -7.74 2.16
C ASN A 112 4.39 -7.02 2.55
N TYR A 113 4.44 -6.56 3.80
CA TYR A 113 5.63 -5.88 4.28
C TYR A 113 6.83 -6.82 4.21
N GLY A 114 6.66 -8.05 4.62
CA GLY A 114 7.76 -9.00 4.58
C GLY A 114 8.25 -9.26 3.18
N ARG A 115 7.31 -9.37 2.22
CA ARG A 115 7.73 -9.63 0.85
C ARG A 115 8.55 -8.47 0.30
N ILE A 116 8.20 -7.26 0.64
CA ILE A 116 8.89 -6.11 0.09
C ILE A 116 10.20 -5.82 0.79
N PHE A 117 10.20 -5.89 2.09
CA PHE A 117 11.34 -5.39 2.83
C PHE A 117 12.32 -6.44 3.33
N THR A 118 12.00 -7.69 3.20
CA THR A 118 12.94 -8.69 3.64
C THR A 118 13.38 -9.59 2.52
N ALA A 119 13.10 -9.22 1.29
CA ALA A 119 13.50 -10.10 0.23
C ALA A 119 14.97 -9.97 0.09
N GLY A 120 15.65 -10.93 -0.23
CA GLY A 120 17.06 -10.80 -0.41
C GLY A 120 17.82 -11.27 0.78
N PRO A 121 18.96 -11.71 0.55
CA PRO A 121 19.77 -12.29 1.58
C PRO A 121 20.02 -11.36 2.70
N GLN A 122 20.28 -10.16 2.46
CA GLN A 122 20.54 -9.34 3.48
C GLN A 122 19.35 -8.89 4.11
N GLY A 123 18.30 -9.07 3.61
CA GLY A 123 17.13 -8.59 4.24
C GLY A 123 16.95 -9.13 5.55
N GLN A 124 17.35 -10.27 5.72
CA GLN A 124 17.00 -10.84 6.88
C GLN A 124 17.55 -10.20 8.01
N ASP A 125 18.63 -9.77 7.96
CA ASP A 125 19.10 -9.28 9.13
C ASP A 125 18.31 -8.18 9.56
N LYS A 126 17.97 -7.47 8.89
CA LYS A 126 17.33 -6.44 9.35
C LYS A 126 16.14 -6.69 9.78
N ALA A 127 15.69 -7.46 9.37
CA ALA A 127 14.43 -7.78 9.75
C ALA A 127 14.32 -7.68 11.07
N ALA A 128 15.22 -7.91 11.56
CA ALA A 128 15.11 -7.91 12.86
C ALA A 128 14.34 -6.79 13.24
N GLY A 129 14.39 -6.02 12.69
CA GLY A 129 13.78 -4.97 13.19
C GLY A 129 12.44 -5.08 13.07
N THR A 130 11.84 -4.70 13.44
CA THR A 130 10.61 -4.83 13.44
C THR A 130 9.97 -3.90 12.79
N PRO A 131 9.30 -4.04 12.18
CA PRO A 131 8.54 -3.30 11.44
C PRO A 131 7.64 -2.64 12.09
N PRO A 132 7.66 -1.67 12.12
CA PRO A 132 6.70 -0.97 12.68
C PRO A 132 5.61 -1.03 11.93
N LEU A 133 5.62 -1.11 11.18
CA LEU A 133 4.63 -1.20 10.65
C LEU A 133 4.03 -0.54 9.78
N PRO A 134 3.56 -0.99 9.15
CA PRO A 134 2.77 -0.43 8.22
C PRO A 134 1.95 0.53 8.82
N ALA A 135 2.01 0.61 9.92
CA ALA A 135 1.14 1.40 10.52
C ALA A 135 1.55 2.74 10.56
N ARG A 136 2.48 3.11 10.48
CA ARG A 136 2.81 4.31 10.75
C ARG A 136 2.89 5.04 9.88
#